data_1421e07270b2e11fe822e0f6d905e1e6
#
_entry.id   1421e07270b2e11fe822e0f6d905e1e6
#
_cell.length_a   1.000
_cell.length_b   1.000
_cell.length_c   1.000
_cell.angle_alpha   90.00
_cell.angle_beta   90.00
_cell.angle_gamma   90.00
#
_symmetry.space_group_name_H-M   'P 1'
#
loop_
_entity.id
_entity.type
_entity.pdbx_description
1 polymer ?
#
loop_
_entity_poly.entity_id
_entity_poly.type
_entity_poly.pdbx_seq_one_letter_code
_entity_poly.pdbx_strand_id
1 'polypeptide(L)'
;MAKSYEASGVNLEAGYEVVSRIKKHVASTNRPGCMGNIGAFGGMFDLGSLNYKHPILVSGTDGVGTKLKIAFALDKHDTIGIDAVAMCVNDVLAQGAMPLIFLDYVAVGKNHPAVVEAIVAGVAEGCLLYTSPSPR
;
A
#
# COMPACT_ATOMS: atom_id res chain seq x y z
N MET A 1 20.13 24.37 -5.86
CA MET A 1 19.01 23.46 -6.27
C MET A 1 18.20 22.96 -5.08
N ALA A 2 18.78 22.59 -3.92
CA ALA A 2 18.01 22.11 -2.75
C ALA A 2 16.96 23.12 -2.22
N LYS A 3 17.29 24.40 -2.14
CA LYS A 3 16.38 25.43 -1.62
C LYS A 3 15.10 25.68 -2.44
N SER A 4 15.09 25.35 -3.75
CA SER A 4 13.90 25.51 -4.58
C SER A 4 12.90 24.36 -4.37
N TYR A 5 13.36 23.15 -4.08
CA TYR A 5 12.51 22.00 -3.76
C TYR A 5 11.90 22.14 -2.37
N GLU A 6 12.67 22.59 -1.38
CA GLU A 6 12.13 22.86 -0.03
C GLU A 6 11.06 23.95 -0.05
N ALA A 7 11.24 24.99 -0.84
CA ALA A 7 10.25 26.07 -0.99
C ALA A 7 8.93 25.59 -1.63
N SER A 8 8.96 24.51 -2.43
CA SER A 8 7.79 23.85 -3.02
C SER A 8 7.20 22.73 -2.16
N GLY A 9 7.69 22.54 -0.93
CA GLY A 9 7.18 21.51 0.00
C GLY A 9 7.80 20.13 -0.20
N VAL A 10 8.77 19.95 -1.10
CA VAL A 10 9.45 18.68 -1.36
C VAL A 10 10.69 18.57 -0.48
N ASN A 11 10.66 17.64 0.47
CA ASN A 11 11.81 17.30 1.33
C ASN A 11 12.33 15.91 0.94
N LEU A 12 13.51 15.86 0.32
CA LEU A 12 14.12 14.61 -0.13
C LEU A 12 14.56 13.73 1.03
N GLU A 13 15.08 14.31 2.12
CA GLU A 13 15.53 13.56 3.30
C GLU A 13 14.33 12.88 3.97
N ALA A 14 13.20 13.59 4.13
CA ALA A 14 11.96 12.99 4.60
C ALA A 14 11.47 11.85 3.69
N GLY A 15 11.67 11.96 2.38
CA GLY A 15 11.39 10.89 1.43
C GLY A 15 12.24 9.63 1.69
N TYR A 16 13.55 9.78 1.86
CA TYR A 16 14.43 8.67 2.19
C TYR A 16 14.12 8.06 3.56
N GLU A 17 13.76 8.89 4.53
CA GLU A 17 13.34 8.42 5.85
C GLU A 17 12.06 7.58 5.76
N VAL A 18 11.05 8.02 5.00
CA VAL A 18 9.83 7.24 4.75
C VAL A 18 10.19 5.87 4.19
N VAL A 19 10.98 5.81 3.11
CA VAL A 19 11.38 4.53 2.50
C VAL A 19 12.07 3.61 3.51
N SER A 20 12.94 4.17 4.37
CA SER A 20 13.60 3.39 5.42
C SER A 20 12.62 2.81 6.44
N ARG A 21 11.66 3.62 6.89
CA ARG A 21 10.66 3.24 7.91
C ARG A 21 9.68 2.18 7.41
N ILE A 22 9.22 2.29 6.17
CA ILE A 22 8.18 1.40 5.62
C ILE A 22 8.72 0.02 5.19
N LYS A 23 10.04 -0.15 5.02
CA LYS A 23 10.64 -1.43 4.55
C LYS A 23 10.16 -2.65 5.32
N LYS A 24 10.09 -2.57 6.64
CA LYS A 24 9.67 -3.68 7.51
C LYS A 24 8.20 -4.06 7.27
N HIS A 25 7.34 -3.08 7.06
CA HIS A 25 5.91 -3.29 6.80
C HIS A 25 5.69 -3.92 5.42
N VAL A 26 6.37 -3.40 4.39
CA VAL A 26 6.30 -3.98 3.05
C VAL A 26 6.85 -5.41 3.04
N ALA A 27 7.99 -5.66 3.70
CA ALA A 27 8.58 -7.00 3.77
C ALA A 27 7.66 -8.03 4.44
N SER A 28 6.83 -7.63 5.40
CA SER A 28 5.90 -8.53 6.09
C SER A 28 4.79 -9.06 5.19
N THR A 29 4.49 -8.37 4.07
CA THR A 29 3.46 -8.78 3.11
C THR A 29 3.97 -9.68 1.99
N ASN A 30 5.27 -9.99 1.95
CA ASN A 30 5.86 -10.83 0.93
C ASN A 30 5.25 -12.24 0.95
N ARG A 31 4.92 -12.74 -0.24
CA ARG A 31 4.34 -14.08 -0.46
C ARG A 31 4.94 -14.71 -1.71
N PRO A 32 4.78 -16.04 -1.91
CA PRO A 32 5.21 -16.68 -3.14
C PRO A 32 4.61 -16.00 -4.38
N GLY A 33 5.45 -15.70 -5.36
CA GLY A 33 5.11 -14.93 -6.54
C GLY A 33 5.48 -13.46 -6.48
N CYS A 34 5.65 -12.86 -5.30
CA CYS A 34 6.17 -11.49 -5.19
C CYS A 34 7.63 -11.44 -5.64
N MET A 35 7.97 -10.46 -6.49
CA MET A 35 9.31 -10.27 -7.04
C MET A 35 9.78 -8.84 -6.78
N GLY A 36 11.08 -8.70 -6.54
CA GLY A 36 11.71 -7.40 -6.30
C GLY A 36 11.61 -6.92 -4.84
N ASN A 37 12.12 -5.72 -4.63
CA ASN A 37 12.14 -5.07 -3.32
C ASN A 37 11.57 -3.66 -3.44
N ILE A 38 11.17 -3.06 -2.31
CA ILE A 38 10.77 -1.66 -2.25
C ILE A 38 11.91 -0.75 -2.76
N GLY A 39 11.54 0.25 -3.56
CA GLY A 39 12.46 1.18 -4.21
C GLY A 39 12.70 0.89 -5.70
N ALA A 40 12.13 -0.18 -6.25
CA ALA A 40 12.02 -0.38 -7.68
C ALA A 40 10.92 0.53 -8.28
N PHE A 41 10.93 0.68 -9.63
CA PHE A 41 9.96 1.53 -10.33
C PHE A 41 8.56 0.91 -10.50
N GLY A 42 8.34 -0.31 -10.03
CA GLY A 42 7.03 -0.98 -10.09
C GLY A 42 7.02 -2.27 -9.28
N GLY A 43 5.82 -2.71 -8.93
CA GLY A 43 5.60 -4.02 -8.31
C GLY A 43 5.58 -5.12 -9.38
N MET A 44 6.21 -6.25 -9.10
CA MET A 44 6.22 -7.41 -9.97
C MET A 44 5.66 -8.64 -9.24
N PHE A 45 4.88 -9.43 -9.97
CA PHE A 45 4.35 -10.69 -9.48
C PHE A 45 4.46 -11.77 -10.56
N ASP A 46 5.02 -12.91 -10.19
CA ASP A 46 5.13 -14.08 -11.08
C ASP A 46 3.80 -14.84 -11.14
N LEU A 47 3.03 -14.61 -12.20
CA LEU A 47 1.78 -15.31 -12.46
C LEU A 47 2.00 -16.82 -12.73
N GLY A 48 3.18 -17.20 -13.23
CA GLY A 48 3.54 -18.60 -13.45
C GLY A 48 3.57 -19.42 -12.16
N SER A 49 3.83 -18.78 -11.01
CA SER A 49 3.81 -19.44 -9.70
C SER A 49 2.43 -19.96 -9.28
N LEU A 50 1.35 -19.51 -9.93
CA LEU A 50 -0.04 -19.84 -9.59
C LEU A 50 -0.60 -21.05 -10.36
N ASN A 51 0.13 -21.58 -11.35
CA ASN A 51 -0.26 -22.73 -12.18
C ASN A 51 -1.61 -22.57 -12.90
N TYR A 52 -2.05 -21.36 -13.22
CA TYR A 52 -3.24 -21.12 -14.02
C TYR A 52 -2.97 -21.39 -15.51
N LYS A 53 -3.88 -22.12 -16.17
CA LYS A 53 -3.76 -22.42 -17.61
C LYS A 53 -4.03 -21.17 -18.47
N HIS A 54 -5.01 -20.36 -18.08
CA HIS A 54 -5.42 -19.15 -18.80
C HIS A 54 -5.72 -18.06 -17.75
N PRO A 55 -4.69 -17.41 -17.17
CA PRO A 55 -4.91 -16.38 -16.18
C PRO A 55 -5.55 -15.14 -16.79
N ILE A 56 -6.57 -14.59 -16.12
CA ILE A 56 -7.15 -13.29 -16.41
C ILE A 56 -6.75 -12.37 -15.28
N LEU A 57 -6.15 -11.22 -15.61
CA LEU A 57 -5.80 -10.21 -14.63
C LEU A 57 -6.99 -9.28 -14.41
N VAL A 58 -7.44 -9.18 -13.17
CA VAL A 58 -8.41 -8.19 -12.71
C VAL A 58 -7.67 -7.13 -11.91
N SER A 59 -7.89 -5.87 -12.21
CA SER A 59 -7.33 -4.76 -11.46
C SER A 59 -8.45 -3.84 -10.99
N GLY A 60 -8.39 -3.43 -9.73
CA GLY A 60 -9.28 -2.46 -9.12
C GLY A 60 -8.47 -1.36 -8.44
N THR A 61 -9.01 -0.16 -8.39
CA THR A 61 -8.41 0.98 -7.70
C THR A 61 -9.50 1.82 -7.08
N ASP A 62 -9.35 2.13 -5.81
CA ASP A 62 -10.28 2.94 -5.06
C ASP A 62 -9.53 3.72 -3.97
N GLY A 63 -10.24 4.63 -3.29
CA GLY A 63 -9.72 5.43 -2.19
C GLY A 63 -10.64 5.42 -0.98
N VAL A 64 -10.14 5.97 0.13
CA VAL A 64 -10.88 5.99 1.40
C VAL A 64 -11.90 7.13 1.50
N GLY A 65 -11.88 8.06 0.55
CA GLY A 65 -12.84 9.15 0.48
C GLY A 65 -12.84 10.05 1.73
N THR A 66 -14.03 10.44 2.17
CA THR A 66 -14.21 11.36 3.31
C THR A 66 -13.81 10.79 4.67
N LYS A 67 -13.53 9.50 4.78
CA LYS A 67 -13.02 8.86 6.02
C LYS A 67 -11.68 9.44 6.48
N LEU A 68 -10.90 10.01 5.56
CA LEU A 68 -9.68 10.79 5.88
C LEU A 68 -9.94 11.93 6.87
N LYS A 69 -11.12 12.56 6.83
CA LYS A 69 -11.47 13.64 7.77
C LYS A 69 -11.49 13.15 9.22
N ILE A 70 -11.87 11.90 9.44
CA ILE A 70 -11.88 11.29 10.78
C ILE A 70 -10.44 11.01 11.21
N ALA A 71 -9.60 10.45 10.32
CA ALA A 71 -8.19 10.21 10.60
C ALA A 71 -7.45 11.50 10.99
N PHE A 72 -7.72 12.61 10.29
CA PHE A 72 -7.15 13.92 10.61
C PHE A 72 -7.67 14.47 11.94
N ALA A 73 -8.98 14.35 12.21
CA ALA A 73 -9.58 14.87 13.45
C ALA A 73 -9.07 14.13 14.69
N LEU A 74 -8.75 12.86 14.57
CA LEU A 74 -8.25 12.01 15.66
C LEU A 74 -6.73 11.91 15.70
N ASP A 75 -6.02 12.48 14.72
CA ASP A 75 -4.58 12.28 14.49
C ASP A 75 -4.19 10.78 14.54
N LYS A 76 -5.05 9.93 13.95
CA LYS A 76 -4.90 8.47 13.92
C LYS A 76 -4.86 7.98 12.48
N HIS A 77 -3.70 7.48 12.05
CA HIS A 77 -3.40 7.20 10.64
C HIS A 77 -3.13 5.72 10.34
N ASP A 78 -3.01 4.87 11.33
CA ASP A 78 -2.68 3.44 11.22
C ASP A 78 -3.87 2.58 10.72
N THR A 79 -5.10 3.03 10.88
CA THR A 79 -6.29 2.28 10.46
C THR A 79 -6.77 2.62 9.05
N ILE A 80 -6.47 3.82 8.55
CA ILE A 80 -6.94 4.25 7.24
C ILE A 80 -6.33 3.44 6.08
N GLY A 81 -5.13 2.89 6.28
CA GLY A 81 -4.49 1.99 5.33
C GLY A 81 -5.23 0.65 5.18
N ILE A 82 -5.76 0.10 6.27
CA ILE A 82 -6.60 -1.11 6.23
C ILE A 82 -7.83 -0.86 5.37
N ASP A 83 -8.45 0.30 5.54
CA ASP A 83 -9.64 0.70 4.80
C ASP A 83 -9.35 0.89 3.30
N ALA A 84 -8.20 1.48 2.96
CA ALA A 84 -7.77 1.64 1.57
C ALA A 84 -7.63 0.28 0.86
N VAL A 85 -7.02 -0.70 1.54
CA VAL A 85 -6.90 -2.07 1.00
C VAL A 85 -8.27 -2.71 0.85
N ALA A 86 -9.15 -2.58 1.86
CA ALA A 86 -10.49 -3.14 1.82
C ALA A 86 -11.31 -2.60 0.64
N MET A 87 -11.27 -1.30 0.38
CA MET A 87 -11.98 -0.68 -0.75
C MET A 87 -11.55 -1.28 -2.08
N CYS A 88 -10.23 -1.40 -2.33
CA CYS A 88 -9.72 -1.96 -3.58
C CYS A 88 -9.96 -3.47 -3.69
N VAL A 89 -9.73 -4.23 -2.62
CA VAL A 89 -9.80 -5.70 -2.62
C VAL A 89 -11.23 -6.19 -2.74
N ASN A 90 -12.20 -5.50 -2.15
CA ASN A 90 -13.61 -5.89 -2.26
C ASN A 90 -14.10 -5.86 -3.70
N ASP A 91 -13.66 -4.89 -4.51
CA ASP A 91 -14.00 -4.83 -5.94
C ASP A 91 -13.40 -6.00 -6.71
N VAL A 92 -12.15 -6.37 -6.41
CA VAL A 92 -11.47 -7.53 -7.02
C VAL A 92 -12.19 -8.84 -6.64
N LEU A 93 -12.56 -8.99 -5.37
CA LEU A 93 -13.29 -10.16 -4.86
C LEU A 93 -14.69 -10.27 -5.46
N ALA A 94 -15.39 -9.14 -5.66
CA ALA A 94 -16.71 -9.11 -6.28
C ALA A 94 -16.69 -9.66 -7.73
N GLN A 95 -15.54 -9.59 -8.41
CA GLN A 95 -15.33 -10.23 -9.72
C GLN A 95 -14.90 -11.69 -9.63
N GLY A 96 -14.83 -12.27 -8.43
CA GLY A 96 -14.36 -13.64 -8.21
C GLY A 96 -12.85 -13.82 -8.38
N ALA A 97 -12.08 -12.75 -8.35
CA ALA A 97 -10.63 -12.79 -8.51
C ALA A 97 -9.91 -12.85 -7.16
N MET A 98 -8.74 -13.49 -7.13
CA MET A 98 -7.89 -13.57 -5.95
C MET A 98 -6.94 -12.37 -5.90
N PRO A 99 -6.84 -11.64 -4.78
CA PRO A 99 -5.86 -10.57 -4.62
C PRO A 99 -4.44 -11.10 -4.71
N LEU A 100 -3.61 -10.52 -5.56
CA LEU A 100 -2.23 -10.94 -5.79
C LEU A 100 -1.21 -9.93 -5.28
N ILE A 101 -1.38 -8.68 -5.65
CA ILE A 101 -0.47 -7.58 -5.35
C ILE A 101 -1.29 -6.31 -5.08
N PHE A 102 -0.85 -5.52 -4.15
CA PHE A 102 -1.41 -4.20 -3.87
C PHE A 102 -0.39 -3.12 -4.22
N LEU A 103 -0.81 -2.15 -5.01
CA LEU A 103 -0.01 -0.98 -5.37
C LEU A 103 -0.67 0.24 -4.75
N ASP A 104 0.06 0.95 -3.91
CA ASP A 104 -0.43 2.17 -3.27
C ASP A 104 0.21 3.43 -3.86
N TYR A 105 -0.54 4.51 -3.82
CA TYR A 105 -0.06 5.85 -4.10
C TYR A 105 -0.49 6.78 -2.97
N VAL A 106 0.49 7.28 -2.22
CA VAL A 106 0.26 8.18 -1.08
C VAL A 106 0.64 9.61 -1.48
N ALA A 107 -0.36 10.45 -1.75
CA ALA A 107 -0.17 11.87 -2.03
C ALA A 107 -0.37 12.69 -0.75
N VAL A 108 0.63 13.48 -0.39
CA VAL A 108 0.59 14.34 0.80
C VAL A 108 1.05 15.76 0.46
N GLY A 109 0.42 16.74 1.06
CA GLY A 109 0.83 18.14 0.90
C GLY A 109 2.18 18.44 1.57
N LYS A 110 2.45 17.80 2.71
CA LYS A 110 3.71 17.83 3.42
C LYS A 110 4.07 16.44 3.88
N ASN A 111 5.29 16.01 3.60
CA ASN A 111 5.75 14.69 3.98
C ASN A 111 6.14 14.66 5.46
N HIS A 112 5.35 13.96 6.26
CA HIS A 112 5.61 13.62 7.65
C HIS A 112 5.91 12.12 7.76
N PRO A 113 7.18 11.69 7.90
CA PRO A 113 7.56 10.27 7.84
C PRO A 113 6.79 9.35 8.78
N ALA A 114 6.50 9.80 10.00
CA ALA A 114 5.74 9.02 10.97
C ALA A 114 4.29 8.79 10.54
N VAL A 115 3.64 9.78 9.92
CA VAL A 115 2.28 9.66 9.40
C VAL A 115 2.23 8.70 8.22
N VAL A 116 3.17 8.83 7.28
CA VAL A 116 3.24 7.93 6.11
C VAL A 116 3.58 6.50 6.56
N GLU A 117 4.48 6.32 7.53
CA GLU A 117 4.76 5.00 8.13
C GLU A 117 3.49 4.38 8.72
N ALA A 118 2.70 5.14 9.48
CA ALA A 118 1.46 4.65 10.06
C ALA A 118 0.44 4.23 9.00
N ILE A 119 0.28 5.02 7.92
CA ILE A 119 -0.59 4.67 6.80
C ILE A 119 -0.13 3.36 6.15
N VAL A 120 1.16 3.22 5.84
CA VAL A 120 1.71 2.01 5.21
C VAL A 120 1.66 0.80 6.13
N ALA A 121 1.79 0.99 7.46
CA ALA A 121 1.56 -0.08 8.43
C ALA A 121 0.12 -0.61 8.35
N GLY A 122 -0.86 0.28 8.24
CA GLY A 122 -2.26 -0.09 8.02
C GLY A 122 -2.49 -0.78 6.68
N VAL A 123 -1.84 -0.33 5.61
CA VAL A 123 -1.89 -1.01 4.29
C VAL A 123 -1.35 -2.43 4.40
N ALA A 124 -0.20 -2.62 5.07
CA ALA A 124 0.38 -3.95 5.27
C ALA A 124 -0.55 -4.86 6.07
N GLU A 125 -1.16 -4.36 7.15
CA GLU A 125 -2.15 -5.10 7.93
C GLU A 125 -3.34 -5.51 7.07
N GLY A 126 -3.91 -4.59 6.29
CA GLY A 126 -5.00 -4.87 5.36
C GLY A 126 -4.61 -5.95 4.35
N CYS A 127 -3.42 -5.90 3.76
CA CYS A 127 -2.92 -6.92 2.85
C CYS A 127 -2.82 -8.29 3.53
N LEU A 128 -2.32 -8.36 4.77
CA LEU A 128 -2.22 -9.60 5.52
C LEU A 128 -3.60 -10.20 5.84
N LEU A 129 -4.59 -9.39 6.18
CA LEU A 129 -5.96 -9.84 6.43
C LEU A 129 -6.57 -10.57 5.23
N TYR A 130 -6.35 -10.07 4.01
CA TYR A 130 -6.89 -10.67 2.79
C TYR A 130 -6.05 -11.83 2.23
N THR A 131 -4.81 -11.99 2.66
CA THR A 131 -3.92 -13.06 2.20
C THR A 131 -3.75 -14.18 3.22
N SER A 132 -4.12 -13.95 4.48
CA SER A 132 -4.14 -15.00 5.52
C SER A 132 -5.30 -15.98 5.28
N PRO A 133 -5.11 -17.29 5.48
CA PRO A 133 -6.23 -18.22 5.49
C PRO A 133 -7.19 -17.81 6.60
N SER A 134 -8.46 -17.61 6.24
CA SER A 134 -9.51 -17.35 7.23
C SER A 134 -9.53 -18.48 8.25
N PRO A 135 -9.52 -18.22 9.55
CA PRO A 135 -9.76 -19.27 10.53
C PRO A 135 -11.18 -19.81 10.27
N ARG A 136 -11.26 -21.09 9.94
CA ARG A 136 -12.51 -21.82 9.81
C ARG A 136 -13.03 -22.21 11.18
#